data_d5e005d20ec190d9d9dccf6fa0e0ef50
#
_entry.id   d5e005d20ec190d9d9dccf6fa0e0ef50
#
_cell.length_a   1.000
_cell.length_b   1.000
_cell.length_c   1.000
_cell.angle_alpha   90.00
_cell.angle_beta   90.00
_cell.angle_gamma   90.00
#
_symmetry.space_group_name_H-M   'P 1'
#
loop_
_entity.id
_entity.type
_entity.pdbx_description
1 polymer ?
#
loop_
_entity_poly.entity_id
_entity_poly.type
_entity_poly.pdbx_seq_one_letter_code
_entity_poly.pdbx_strand_id
1 'polypeptide(L)'
;MESYGLLGRGRKVLDFGSSNLYTATTDDIVAFVKRYNPAPRSDLSAWAARLAAGSQPDASGQALNQAFVGELLEAAGMGYDAIDIANGYKTTIVDLNAKRLPENMVGAYDTVLNHGTSEHILNQMNVFAAVHAATKKGGLIMHFVPSVGYVDHGYFCYTSRFFFDLAGYNNYEVVDMWYEGPASQENVFASARQYQTYFPALTKRLEKIGQVERESVLDRTSIPTISIALVYRKVKEVPFMGTVETSTSVGALPSDLLSTYS
;
A
#
# COMPACT_ATOMS: atom_id res chain seq x y z
N MET A 1 -1.39 5.29 -10.36
CA MET A 1 -0.48 4.13 -10.63
C MET A 1 0.18 4.21 -12.01
N GLU A 2 -0.56 4.51 -13.04
CA GLU A 2 -0.03 4.57 -14.41
C GLU A 2 1.01 5.67 -14.63
N SER A 3 0.72 6.89 -14.17
CA SER A 3 1.63 8.04 -14.28
C SER A 3 3.02 7.80 -13.68
N TYR A 4 3.13 6.90 -12.73
CA TYR A 4 4.40 6.52 -12.09
C TYR A 4 5.08 5.33 -12.75
N GLY A 5 4.46 4.68 -13.74
CA GLY A 5 4.98 3.48 -14.40
C GLY A 5 4.89 2.20 -13.56
N LEU A 6 4.02 2.17 -12.56
CA LEU A 6 3.75 0.97 -11.74
C LEU A 6 3.14 -0.15 -12.56
N LEU A 7 2.32 0.21 -13.55
CA LEU A 7 1.60 -0.72 -14.42
C LEU A 7 2.17 -0.68 -15.84
N GLY A 8 2.17 -1.80 -16.52
CA GLY A 8 2.59 -1.93 -17.90
C GLY A 8 2.68 -3.37 -18.35
N ARG A 9 2.39 -3.62 -19.64
CA ARG A 9 2.45 -4.97 -20.21
C ARG A 9 3.83 -5.61 -20.00
N GLY A 10 3.84 -6.86 -19.57
CA GLY A 10 5.05 -7.64 -19.31
C GLY A 10 5.71 -7.35 -17.95
N ARG A 11 5.26 -6.35 -17.20
CA ARG A 11 5.74 -6.14 -15.82
C ARG A 11 5.27 -7.29 -14.92
N LYS A 12 6.14 -7.69 -14.01
CA LYS A 12 5.82 -8.67 -12.97
C LYS A 12 5.49 -7.95 -11.66
N VAL A 13 4.27 -8.16 -11.16
CA VAL A 13 3.73 -7.52 -9.95
C VAL A 13 3.65 -8.53 -8.82
N LEU A 14 4.11 -8.16 -7.64
CA LEU A 14 3.83 -8.86 -6.39
C LEU A 14 2.87 -8.01 -5.55
N ASP A 15 1.81 -8.64 -5.09
CA ASP A 15 0.84 -8.02 -4.18
C ASP A 15 0.98 -8.62 -2.78
N PHE A 16 1.18 -7.75 -1.81
CA PHE A 16 1.15 -8.10 -0.40
C PHE A 16 -0.29 -8.01 0.07
N GLY A 17 -0.96 -9.18 0.22
CA GLY A 17 -2.34 -9.26 0.69
C GLY A 17 -3.38 -9.62 -0.35
N SER A 18 -3.03 -10.19 -1.52
CA SER A 18 -3.98 -10.65 -2.55
C SER A 18 -5.22 -9.76 -2.71
N SER A 19 -5.01 -8.50 -3.12
CA SER A 19 -6.00 -7.43 -3.11
C SER A 19 -7.29 -7.79 -3.86
N ASN A 20 -8.42 -7.55 -3.21
CA ASN A 20 -9.73 -7.66 -3.85
C ASN A 20 -10.02 -6.46 -4.76
N LEU A 21 -10.77 -6.69 -5.80
CA LEU A 21 -11.33 -5.65 -6.66
C LEU A 21 -12.73 -5.29 -6.13
N TYR A 22 -12.97 -4.00 -5.89
CA TYR A 22 -14.22 -3.50 -5.33
C TYR A 22 -14.94 -2.57 -6.30
N THR A 23 -16.25 -2.73 -6.40
CA THR A 23 -17.18 -1.83 -7.11
C THR A 23 -16.80 -1.49 -8.55
N ALA A 24 -16.06 -2.37 -9.23
CA ALA A 24 -15.67 -2.17 -10.62
C ALA A 24 -16.87 -2.41 -11.56
N THR A 25 -16.95 -1.61 -12.63
CA THR A 25 -17.92 -1.85 -13.70
C THR A 25 -17.31 -2.72 -14.81
N THR A 26 -18.18 -3.36 -15.59
CA THR A 26 -17.74 -4.13 -16.78
C THR A 26 -16.94 -3.24 -17.74
N ASP A 27 -17.41 -2.01 -17.96
CA ASP A 27 -16.78 -1.07 -18.89
C ASP A 27 -15.41 -0.62 -18.41
N ASP A 28 -15.25 -0.34 -17.13
CA ASP A 28 -13.95 0.00 -16.54
C ASP A 28 -12.94 -1.14 -16.70
N ILE A 29 -13.36 -2.39 -16.43
CA ILE A 29 -12.53 -3.57 -16.59
C ILE A 29 -12.11 -3.76 -18.05
N VAL A 30 -13.06 -3.66 -18.99
CA VAL A 30 -12.80 -3.77 -20.42
C VAL A 30 -11.84 -2.66 -20.90
N ALA A 31 -12.08 -1.42 -20.47
CA ALA A 31 -11.24 -0.28 -20.82
C ALA A 31 -9.81 -0.45 -20.30
N PHE A 32 -9.67 -0.87 -19.05
CA PHE A 32 -8.37 -1.14 -18.44
C PHE A 32 -7.62 -2.24 -19.20
N VAL A 33 -8.25 -3.37 -19.46
CA VAL A 33 -7.59 -4.49 -20.17
C VAL A 33 -7.16 -4.08 -21.57
N LYS A 34 -8.03 -3.42 -22.34
CA LYS A 34 -7.71 -2.96 -23.71
C LYS A 34 -6.57 -1.92 -23.74
N ARG A 35 -6.44 -1.11 -22.70
CA ARG A 35 -5.38 -0.10 -22.59
C ARG A 35 -3.99 -0.70 -22.58
N TYR A 36 -3.80 -1.84 -21.89
CA TYR A 36 -2.50 -2.48 -21.73
C TYR A 36 -2.29 -3.70 -22.63
N ASN A 37 -3.37 -4.36 -23.03
CA ASN A 37 -3.31 -5.58 -23.85
C ASN A 37 -3.96 -5.35 -25.23
N PRO A 38 -3.15 -5.20 -26.30
CA PRO A 38 -3.67 -4.97 -27.65
C PRO A 38 -4.34 -6.22 -28.25
N ALA A 39 -4.12 -7.40 -27.67
CA ALA A 39 -4.74 -8.65 -28.09
C ALA A 39 -5.39 -9.35 -26.88
N PRO A 40 -6.48 -8.77 -26.35
CA PRO A 40 -7.16 -9.34 -25.20
C PRO A 40 -7.87 -10.65 -25.57
N ARG A 41 -8.28 -11.41 -24.55
CA ARG A 41 -9.07 -12.64 -24.70
C ARG A 41 -10.34 -12.37 -25.52
N SER A 42 -10.78 -13.36 -26.32
CA SER A 42 -11.94 -13.23 -27.21
C SER A 42 -13.27 -13.05 -26.47
N ASP A 43 -13.37 -13.58 -25.25
CA ASP A 43 -14.55 -13.50 -24.37
C ASP A 43 -14.45 -12.35 -23.34
N LEU A 44 -13.65 -11.32 -23.63
CA LEU A 44 -13.34 -10.23 -22.67
C LEU A 44 -14.59 -9.63 -22.02
N SER A 45 -15.66 -9.36 -22.77
CA SER A 45 -16.86 -8.74 -22.22
C SER A 45 -17.59 -9.65 -21.23
N ALA A 46 -17.73 -10.94 -21.54
CA ALA A 46 -18.36 -11.90 -20.64
C ALA A 46 -17.52 -12.14 -19.38
N TRP A 47 -16.20 -12.23 -19.53
CA TRP A 47 -15.28 -12.37 -18.41
C TRP A 47 -15.28 -11.11 -17.52
N ALA A 48 -15.28 -9.91 -18.11
CA ALA A 48 -15.34 -8.66 -17.39
C ALA A 48 -16.65 -8.50 -16.60
N ALA A 49 -17.78 -8.93 -17.19
CA ALA A 49 -19.06 -8.92 -16.49
C ALA A 49 -19.06 -9.84 -15.26
N ARG A 50 -18.45 -11.04 -15.36
CA ARG A 50 -18.27 -11.96 -14.22
C ARG A 50 -17.40 -11.31 -13.12
N LEU A 51 -16.28 -10.72 -13.50
CA LEU A 51 -15.35 -10.08 -12.55
C LEU A 51 -16.02 -8.87 -11.89
N ALA A 52 -16.75 -8.05 -12.65
CA ALA A 52 -17.52 -6.93 -12.13
C ALA A 52 -18.56 -7.40 -11.12
N ALA A 53 -19.30 -8.47 -11.41
CA ALA A 53 -20.30 -9.02 -10.47
C ALA A 53 -19.65 -9.47 -9.16
N GLY A 54 -18.49 -10.16 -9.22
CA GLY A 54 -17.74 -10.59 -8.03
C GLY A 54 -17.13 -9.43 -7.21
N SER A 55 -17.02 -8.24 -7.79
CA SER A 55 -16.50 -7.03 -7.13
C SER A 55 -17.58 -6.24 -6.38
N GLN A 56 -18.86 -6.56 -6.56
CA GLN A 56 -19.96 -5.85 -5.91
C GLN A 56 -20.16 -6.34 -4.46
N PRO A 57 -20.76 -5.53 -3.60
CA PRO A 57 -21.25 -6.00 -2.32
C PRO A 57 -22.49 -6.91 -2.52
N ASP A 58 -22.75 -7.76 -1.53
CA ASP A 58 -23.99 -8.52 -1.46
C ASP A 58 -25.20 -7.65 -1.09
N ALA A 59 -26.37 -8.27 -0.97
CA ALA A 59 -27.61 -7.56 -0.62
C ALA A 59 -27.58 -6.91 0.79
N SER A 60 -26.66 -7.31 1.66
CA SER A 60 -26.43 -6.71 2.98
C SER A 60 -25.42 -5.57 2.96
N GLY A 61 -24.79 -5.32 1.82
CA GLY A 61 -23.71 -4.34 1.66
C GLY A 61 -22.32 -4.89 2.01
N GLN A 62 -22.19 -6.19 2.29
CA GLN A 62 -20.91 -6.83 2.57
C GLN A 62 -20.18 -7.19 1.27
N ALA A 63 -18.86 -6.91 1.21
CA ALA A 63 -18.05 -7.26 0.07
C ALA A 63 -18.02 -8.78 -0.19
N LEU A 64 -18.28 -9.20 -1.43
CA LEU A 64 -18.27 -10.61 -1.83
C LEU A 64 -16.86 -11.21 -1.83
N ASN A 65 -15.82 -10.41 -2.05
CA ASN A 65 -14.42 -10.86 -2.13
C ASN A 65 -14.21 -12.00 -3.17
N GLN A 66 -14.91 -11.94 -4.31
CA GLN A 66 -14.88 -12.93 -5.38
C GLN A 66 -14.21 -12.44 -6.66
N ALA A 67 -13.65 -11.22 -6.63
CA ALA A 67 -12.90 -10.63 -7.72
C ALA A 67 -11.58 -10.10 -7.17
N PHE A 68 -10.49 -10.35 -7.89
CA PHE A 68 -9.14 -9.97 -7.45
C PHE A 68 -8.49 -9.01 -8.44
N VAL A 69 -7.72 -8.07 -7.92
CA VAL A 69 -6.88 -7.15 -8.72
C VAL A 69 -5.91 -7.95 -9.61
N GLY A 70 -5.41 -9.09 -9.12
CA GLY A 70 -4.53 -9.96 -9.89
C GLY A 70 -5.15 -10.50 -11.17
N GLU A 71 -6.44 -10.87 -11.17
CA GLU A 71 -7.14 -11.30 -12.38
C GLU A 71 -7.16 -10.19 -13.44
N LEU A 72 -7.41 -8.95 -13.00
CA LEU A 72 -7.44 -7.76 -13.87
C LEU A 72 -6.06 -7.48 -14.46
N LEU A 73 -5.00 -7.50 -13.64
CA LEU A 73 -3.62 -7.26 -14.08
C LEU A 73 -3.15 -8.30 -15.08
N GLU A 74 -3.45 -9.59 -14.87
CA GLU A 74 -3.08 -10.63 -15.81
C GLU A 74 -3.83 -10.52 -17.15
N ALA A 75 -5.13 -10.24 -17.12
CA ALA A 75 -5.88 -9.99 -18.34
C ALA A 75 -5.32 -8.81 -19.13
N ALA A 76 -4.75 -7.84 -18.43
CA ALA A 76 -4.05 -6.68 -19.00
C ALA A 76 -2.62 -6.99 -19.48
N GLY A 77 -2.15 -8.26 -19.37
CA GLY A 77 -0.86 -8.70 -19.88
C GLY A 77 0.32 -8.47 -18.93
N MET A 78 0.08 -8.32 -17.64
CA MET A 78 1.09 -8.29 -16.59
C MET A 78 1.25 -9.67 -15.96
N GLY A 79 2.42 -9.99 -15.40
CA GLY A 79 2.58 -11.13 -14.51
C GLY A 79 2.12 -10.74 -13.10
N TYR A 80 1.47 -11.66 -12.39
CA TYR A 80 1.00 -11.41 -11.02
C TYR A 80 1.25 -12.61 -10.13
N ASP A 81 1.74 -12.31 -8.94
CA ASP A 81 1.79 -13.22 -7.79
C ASP A 81 1.32 -12.41 -6.55
N ALA A 82 0.83 -13.11 -5.53
CA ALA A 82 0.51 -12.53 -4.23
C ALA A 82 1.13 -13.35 -3.10
N ILE A 83 1.32 -12.71 -1.95
CA ILE A 83 1.58 -13.38 -0.67
C ILE A 83 0.56 -12.92 0.35
N ASP A 84 0.03 -13.86 1.12
CA ASP A 84 -0.96 -13.60 2.17
C ASP A 84 -0.90 -14.72 3.21
N ILE A 85 -1.52 -14.51 4.37
CA ILE A 85 -1.83 -15.54 5.36
C ILE A 85 -3.07 -16.37 4.96
N ALA A 86 -3.93 -15.83 4.10
CA ALA A 86 -5.14 -16.45 3.59
C ALA A 86 -5.04 -16.81 2.11
N ASN A 87 -5.92 -17.69 1.65
CA ASN A 87 -6.03 -18.02 0.24
C ASN A 87 -6.62 -16.87 -0.57
N GLY A 88 -6.04 -16.61 -1.73
CA GLY A 88 -6.49 -15.61 -2.69
C GLY A 88 -6.06 -15.99 -4.11
N TYR A 89 -6.15 -15.04 -5.03
CA TYR A 89 -5.76 -15.28 -6.42
C TYR A 89 -4.23 -15.36 -6.53
N LYS A 90 -3.73 -16.50 -7.05
CA LYS A 90 -2.28 -16.78 -7.20
C LYS A 90 -1.45 -16.47 -5.95
N THR A 91 -1.99 -16.82 -4.80
CA THR A 91 -1.40 -16.50 -3.52
C THR A 91 -0.50 -17.61 -3.01
N THR A 92 0.72 -17.25 -2.67
CA THR A 92 1.62 -18.08 -1.85
C THR A 92 1.36 -17.76 -0.39
N ILE A 93 0.99 -18.77 0.40
CA ILE A 93 0.71 -18.60 1.84
C ILE A 93 2.01 -18.38 2.60
N VAL A 94 2.17 -17.17 3.15
CA VAL A 94 3.34 -16.75 3.92
C VAL A 94 2.89 -15.96 5.14
N ASP A 95 3.17 -16.49 6.33
CA ASP A 95 3.04 -15.71 7.57
C ASP A 95 4.29 -14.85 7.77
N LEU A 96 4.21 -13.58 7.43
CA LEU A 96 5.31 -12.62 7.58
C LEU A 96 5.62 -12.25 9.03
N ASN A 97 4.85 -12.70 10.02
CA ASN A 97 5.27 -12.62 11.43
C ASN A 97 6.39 -13.63 11.75
N ALA A 98 6.39 -14.80 11.09
CA ALA A 98 7.25 -15.93 11.40
C ALA A 98 8.24 -16.31 10.28
N LYS A 99 7.92 -15.99 9.02
CA LYS A 99 8.67 -16.46 7.85
C LYS A 99 9.22 -15.31 7.03
N ARG A 100 10.36 -15.53 6.39
CA ARG A 100 10.91 -14.64 5.36
C ARG A 100 10.21 -14.85 4.02
N LEU A 101 10.40 -13.89 3.11
CA LEU A 101 9.99 -14.03 1.72
C LEU A 101 10.61 -15.30 1.11
N PRO A 102 9.84 -16.13 0.34
CA PRO A 102 10.39 -17.28 -0.38
C PRO A 102 11.53 -16.85 -1.34
N GLU A 103 12.57 -17.68 -1.44
CA GLU A 103 13.77 -17.37 -2.23
C GLU A 103 13.48 -17.10 -3.71
N ASN A 104 12.55 -17.83 -4.29
CA ASN A 104 12.12 -17.64 -5.69
C ASN A 104 11.39 -16.33 -5.96
N MET A 105 11.04 -15.59 -4.91
CA MET A 105 10.42 -14.26 -5.00
C MET A 105 11.41 -13.12 -4.81
N VAL A 106 12.64 -13.40 -4.36
CA VAL A 106 13.66 -12.38 -4.13
C VAL A 106 14.13 -11.77 -5.44
N GLY A 107 14.10 -10.44 -5.56
CA GLY A 107 14.53 -9.70 -6.75
C GLY A 107 13.73 -10.04 -8.02
N ALA A 108 12.52 -10.53 -7.86
CA ALA A 108 11.75 -11.08 -8.97
C ALA A 108 10.71 -10.12 -9.59
N TYR A 109 10.41 -8.99 -8.92
CA TYR A 109 9.26 -8.16 -9.29
C TYR A 109 9.65 -6.75 -9.73
N ASP A 110 8.99 -6.28 -10.79
CA ASP A 110 9.14 -4.92 -11.32
C ASP A 110 8.31 -3.92 -10.52
N THR A 111 7.24 -4.40 -9.91
CA THR A 111 6.34 -3.62 -9.05
C THR A 111 5.93 -4.46 -7.84
N VAL A 112 6.00 -3.86 -6.66
CA VAL A 112 5.53 -4.47 -5.41
C VAL A 112 4.48 -3.55 -4.80
N LEU A 113 3.32 -4.12 -4.49
CA LEU A 113 2.16 -3.43 -3.91
C LEU A 113 1.99 -3.85 -2.45
N ASN A 114 1.77 -2.88 -1.58
CA ASN A 114 1.35 -3.06 -0.19
C ASN A 114 0.15 -2.15 0.05
N HIS A 115 -1.03 -2.67 -0.25
CA HIS A 115 -2.30 -1.99 -0.14
C HIS A 115 -3.08 -2.53 1.06
N GLY A 116 -2.94 -1.89 2.21
CA GLY A 116 -3.71 -2.26 3.39
C GLY A 116 -3.33 -3.61 4.00
N THR A 117 -2.05 -3.99 3.98
CA THR A 117 -1.58 -5.28 4.50
C THR A 117 -0.60 -5.15 5.65
N SER A 118 0.43 -4.31 5.51
CA SER A 118 1.49 -4.22 6.51
C SER A 118 1.00 -3.79 7.89
N GLU A 119 -0.05 -3.03 7.99
CA GLU A 119 -0.65 -2.57 9.24
C GLU A 119 -1.23 -3.71 10.09
N HIS A 120 -1.53 -4.85 9.49
CA HIS A 120 -2.03 -6.05 10.15
C HIS A 120 -0.93 -7.01 10.62
N ILE A 121 0.34 -6.73 10.29
CA ILE A 121 1.49 -7.59 10.58
C ILE A 121 2.29 -6.99 11.71
N LEU A 122 2.44 -7.72 12.83
CA LEU A 122 3.15 -7.20 14.01
C LEU A 122 4.67 -7.09 13.75
N ASN A 123 5.25 -8.00 12.97
CA ASN A 123 6.68 -7.99 12.62
C ASN A 123 6.96 -7.02 11.47
N GLN A 124 6.96 -5.73 11.77
CA GLN A 124 7.17 -4.65 10.80
C GLN A 124 8.52 -4.74 10.08
N MET A 125 9.58 -5.08 10.82
CA MET A 125 10.90 -5.28 10.26
C MET A 125 10.87 -6.29 9.10
N ASN A 126 10.21 -7.42 9.31
CA ASN A 126 10.18 -8.48 8.32
C ASN A 126 9.31 -8.13 7.10
N VAL A 127 8.17 -7.44 7.29
CA VAL A 127 7.31 -7.08 6.15
C VAL A 127 8.01 -6.08 5.22
N PHE A 128 8.65 -5.03 5.76
CA PHE A 128 9.37 -4.07 4.91
C PHE A 128 10.65 -4.66 4.31
N ALA A 129 11.33 -5.58 5.02
CA ALA A 129 12.44 -6.36 4.46
C ALA A 129 11.97 -7.25 3.30
N ALA A 130 10.80 -7.86 3.41
CA ALA A 130 10.23 -8.68 2.34
C ALA A 130 9.85 -7.85 1.10
N VAL A 131 9.25 -6.67 1.29
CA VAL A 131 8.97 -5.71 0.21
C VAL A 131 10.26 -5.29 -0.50
N HIS A 132 11.31 -4.93 0.27
CA HIS A 132 12.61 -4.58 -0.28
C HIS A 132 13.22 -5.74 -1.07
N ALA A 133 13.23 -6.94 -0.47
CA ALA A 133 13.84 -8.12 -1.07
C ALA A 133 13.12 -8.55 -2.36
N ALA A 134 11.79 -8.46 -2.41
CA ALA A 134 11.01 -8.82 -3.60
C ALA A 134 11.27 -7.91 -4.79
N THR A 135 11.55 -6.63 -4.52
CA THR A 135 11.67 -5.60 -5.55
C THR A 135 13.02 -5.66 -6.27
N LYS A 136 13.01 -5.72 -7.60
CA LYS A 136 14.21 -5.59 -8.43
C LYS A 136 14.87 -4.22 -8.26
N LYS A 137 16.18 -4.13 -8.52
CA LYS A 137 16.82 -2.83 -8.76
C LYS A 137 16.13 -2.12 -9.94
N GLY A 138 15.76 -0.85 -9.74
CA GLY A 138 14.96 -0.05 -10.69
C GLY A 138 13.45 -0.31 -10.59
N GLY A 139 13.04 -1.31 -9.80
CA GLY A 139 11.63 -1.61 -9.55
C GLY A 139 10.95 -0.57 -8.68
N LEU A 140 9.64 -0.60 -8.71
CA LEU A 140 8.77 0.33 -7.98
C LEU A 140 8.07 -0.37 -6.81
N ILE A 141 7.92 0.36 -5.72
CA ILE A 141 7.18 -0.06 -4.54
C ILE A 141 6.06 0.95 -4.32
N MET A 142 4.83 0.48 -4.15
CA MET A 142 3.72 1.32 -3.73
C MET A 142 3.20 0.86 -2.38
N HIS A 143 3.14 1.78 -1.44
CA HIS A 143 2.41 1.60 -0.19
C HIS A 143 1.15 2.46 -0.22
N PHE A 144 0.03 1.90 0.22
CA PHE A 144 -1.21 2.61 0.49
C PHE A 144 -1.76 2.05 1.79
N VAL A 145 -1.52 2.77 2.89
CA VAL A 145 -1.69 2.24 4.25
C VAL A 145 -2.32 3.29 5.18
N PRO A 146 -2.92 2.87 6.30
CA PRO A 146 -3.50 3.77 7.29
C PRO A 146 -2.50 4.80 7.83
N SER A 147 -2.94 6.06 7.98
CA SER A 147 -2.17 7.11 8.64
C SER A 147 -2.89 7.69 9.85
N VAL A 148 -4.17 8.06 9.73
CA VAL A 148 -4.94 8.67 10.80
C VAL A 148 -6.34 8.06 10.84
N GLY A 149 -6.93 7.92 12.04
CA GLY A 149 -8.35 7.61 12.21
C GLY A 149 -8.76 6.14 12.04
N TYR A 150 -7.83 5.24 11.78
CA TYR A 150 -8.07 3.80 11.64
C TYR A 150 -7.99 3.08 13.00
N VAL A 151 -8.89 3.43 13.95
CA VAL A 151 -8.76 3.14 15.40
C VAL A 151 -8.79 1.65 15.74
N ASP A 152 -9.52 0.84 14.94
CA ASP A 152 -9.68 -0.61 15.15
C ASP A 152 -9.54 -1.41 13.86
N HIS A 153 -8.77 -0.88 12.90
CA HIS A 153 -8.54 -1.51 11.60
C HIS A 153 -7.36 -2.49 11.63
N GLY A 154 -6.20 -2.04 12.12
CA GLY A 154 -4.98 -2.82 12.21
C GLY A 154 -4.15 -2.42 13.42
N TYR A 155 -2.94 -2.96 13.54
CA TYR A 155 -2.02 -2.64 14.64
C TYR A 155 -1.32 -1.30 14.45
N PHE A 156 -1.13 -0.85 13.19
CA PHE A 156 -0.28 0.30 12.88
C PHE A 156 -0.99 1.34 12.03
N CYS A 157 -0.72 2.61 12.36
CA CYS A 157 -0.91 3.75 11.49
C CYS A 157 0.46 4.38 11.22
N TYR A 158 0.72 4.75 9.97
CA TYR A 158 2.04 5.22 9.55
C TYR A 158 2.05 6.72 9.32
N THR A 159 3.18 7.35 9.66
CA THR A 159 3.42 8.77 9.37
C THR A 159 4.30 8.91 8.12
N SER A 160 4.25 10.07 7.47
CA SER A 160 5.16 10.38 6.36
C SER A 160 6.63 10.34 6.80
N ARG A 161 6.91 10.69 8.07
CA ARG A 161 8.27 10.65 8.62
C ARG A 161 8.86 9.25 8.56
N PHE A 162 8.09 8.23 8.97
CA PHE A 162 8.51 6.83 8.87
C PHE A 162 8.97 6.47 7.46
N PHE A 163 8.18 6.85 6.47
CA PHE A 163 8.49 6.52 5.07
C PHE A 163 9.66 7.34 4.51
N PHE A 164 9.82 8.62 4.90
CA PHE A 164 10.99 9.39 4.49
C PHE A 164 12.28 8.80 5.07
N ASP A 165 12.28 8.42 6.35
CA ASP A 165 13.45 7.80 6.98
C ASP A 165 13.73 6.43 6.37
N LEU A 166 12.70 5.60 6.16
CA LEU A 166 12.84 4.30 5.48
C LEU A 166 13.46 4.45 4.08
N ALA A 167 13.05 5.47 3.32
CA ALA A 167 13.61 5.76 2.01
C ALA A 167 15.08 6.17 2.11
N GLY A 168 15.42 7.06 3.03
CA GLY A 168 16.78 7.55 3.24
C GLY A 168 17.76 6.42 3.55
N TYR A 169 17.42 5.57 4.52
CA TYR A 169 18.28 4.45 4.95
C TYR A 169 18.39 3.34 3.91
N ASN A 170 17.37 3.14 3.06
CA ASN A 170 17.39 2.10 2.03
C ASN A 170 17.72 2.62 0.62
N ASN A 171 18.13 3.88 0.51
CA ASN A 171 18.46 4.53 -0.76
C ASN A 171 17.32 4.42 -1.78
N TYR A 172 16.07 4.60 -1.36
CA TYR A 172 14.96 4.71 -2.28
C TYR A 172 14.84 6.15 -2.80
N GLU A 173 14.54 6.27 -4.09
CA GLU A 173 14.00 7.51 -4.63
C GLU A 173 12.53 7.61 -4.26
N VAL A 174 12.13 8.68 -3.57
CA VAL A 174 10.72 8.99 -3.32
C VAL A 174 10.16 9.62 -4.58
N VAL A 175 9.42 8.83 -5.37
CA VAL A 175 8.81 9.30 -6.63
C VAL A 175 7.64 10.24 -6.32
N ASP A 176 6.76 9.83 -5.39
CA ASP A 176 5.67 10.66 -4.87
C ASP A 176 5.19 10.16 -3.50
N MET A 177 4.54 11.06 -2.76
CA MET A 177 3.92 10.75 -1.46
C MET A 177 2.77 11.72 -1.20
N TRP A 178 1.57 11.18 -0.86
CA TRP A 178 0.39 12.00 -0.59
C TRP A 178 -0.50 11.37 0.47
N TYR A 179 -1.43 12.16 1.00
CA TYR A 179 -2.49 11.70 1.90
C TYR A 179 -3.80 11.62 1.14
N GLU A 180 -4.59 10.59 1.41
CA GLU A 180 -5.88 10.35 0.81
C GLU A 180 -6.93 10.11 1.88
N GLY A 181 -8.02 10.87 1.83
CA GLY A 181 -9.18 10.73 2.69
C GLY A 181 -10.39 10.18 1.94
N PRO A 182 -11.48 9.81 2.65
CA PRO A 182 -12.70 9.31 2.01
C PRO A 182 -13.36 10.39 1.16
N ALA A 183 -13.87 9.99 0.01
CA ALA A 183 -14.49 10.88 -0.99
C ALA A 183 -15.70 11.67 -0.46
N SER A 184 -16.32 11.24 0.63
CA SER A 184 -17.44 11.92 1.30
C SER A 184 -17.02 13.08 2.22
N GLN A 185 -15.74 13.21 2.52
CA GLN A 185 -15.18 14.36 3.20
C GLN A 185 -14.43 15.14 2.12
N GLU A 186 -14.63 16.45 2.02
CA GLU A 186 -13.92 17.31 1.06
C GLU A 186 -12.50 16.78 0.87
N ASN A 187 -12.21 16.34 -0.35
CA ASN A 187 -11.06 15.51 -0.69
C ASN A 187 -9.79 16.02 -0.04
N VAL A 188 -9.33 15.26 0.93
CA VAL A 188 -8.10 15.57 1.62
C VAL A 188 -6.94 14.96 0.84
N PHE A 189 -6.69 15.52 -0.35
CA PHE A 189 -5.45 15.28 -1.06
C PHE A 189 -4.45 16.35 -0.63
N ALA A 190 -3.55 15.99 0.28
CA ALA A 190 -2.41 16.82 0.56
C ALA A 190 -1.16 16.03 0.22
N SER A 191 -0.30 16.58 -0.63
CA SER A 191 1.06 16.12 -0.75
C SER A 191 1.68 16.01 0.66
N ALA A 192 2.46 14.99 0.94
CA ALA A 192 3.16 14.89 2.23
C ALA A 192 4.03 16.11 2.54
N ARG A 193 4.44 16.86 1.50
CA ARG A 193 5.12 18.15 1.62
C ARG A 193 4.17 19.26 2.11
N GLN A 194 2.87 19.11 1.92
CA GLN A 194 1.83 20.05 2.37
C GLN A 194 1.19 19.60 3.68
N TYR A 195 1.71 18.56 4.31
CA TYR A 195 1.20 18.03 5.59
C TYR A 195 1.05 19.11 6.65
N GLN A 196 2.02 20.02 6.77
CA GLN A 196 1.94 21.13 7.72
C GLN A 196 0.80 22.12 7.42
N THR A 197 0.41 22.26 6.16
CA THR A 197 -0.73 23.10 5.76
C THR A 197 -2.06 22.40 6.07
N TYR A 198 -2.11 21.08 5.93
CA TYR A 198 -3.28 20.28 6.23
C TYR A 198 -3.45 19.98 7.72
N PHE A 199 -2.36 19.78 8.43
CA PHE A 199 -2.32 19.43 9.85
C PHE A 199 -3.06 20.42 10.76
N PRO A 200 -3.06 21.75 10.55
CA PRO A 200 -3.82 22.67 11.40
C PRO A 200 -5.32 22.43 11.40
N ALA A 201 -5.90 22.08 10.25
CA ALA A 201 -7.32 21.78 10.15
C ALA A 201 -7.66 20.44 10.84
N LEU A 202 -6.82 19.42 10.65
CA LEU A 202 -6.93 18.13 11.32
C LEU A 202 -6.72 18.29 12.83
N THR A 203 -5.68 19.03 13.26
CA THR A 203 -5.39 19.29 14.68
C THR A 203 -6.56 20.00 15.37
N LYS A 204 -7.12 21.04 14.78
CA LYS A 204 -8.32 21.73 15.32
C LYS A 204 -9.51 20.77 15.44
N ARG A 205 -9.69 19.86 14.51
CA ARG A 205 -10.76 18.87 14.52
C ARG A 205 -10.54 17.83 15.62
N LEU A 206 -9.31 17.36 15.79
CA LEU A 206 -8.93 16.41 16.84
C LEU A 206 -9.00 17.06 18.23
N GLU A 207 -8.59 18.32 18.38
CA GLU A 207 -8.75 19.10 19.62
C GLU A 207 -10.21 19.26 20.00
N LYS A 208 -11.07 19.54 19.03
CA LYS A 208 -12.52 19.62 19.24
C LYS A 208 -13.12 18.29 19.67
N ILE A 209 -12.67 17.17 19.09
CA ILE A 209 -13.08 15.81 19.46
C ILE A 209 -12.57 15.47 20.88
N GLY A 210 -11.34 15.83 21.23
CA GLY A 210 -10.78 15.61 22.56
C GLY A 210 -11.45 16.40 23.68
N GLN A 211 -12.23 17.42 23.35
CA GLN A 211 -13.06 18.20 24.30
C GLN A 211 -14.47 17.64 24.46
N VAL A 212 -14.89 16.75 23.57
CA VAL A 212 -16.17 16.02 23.67
C VAL A 212 -15.93 14.75 24.47
N GLU A 213 -16.88 14.34 25.26
CA GLU A 213 -16.83 13.19 26.17
C GLU A 213 -16.08 11.99 25.59
N ARG A 214 -15.25 11.33 26.39
CA ARG A 214 -14.36 10.23 25.98
C ARG A 214 -15.01 9.15 25.11
N GLU A 215 -16.30 8.91 25.26
CA GLU A 215 -17.07 7.95 24.47
C GLU A 215 -17.20 8.36 23.00
N SER A 216 -17.28 9.65 22.70
CA SER A 216 -17.36 10.15 21.33
C SER A 216 -16.02 10.12 20.58
N VAL A 217 -14.90 10.02 21.27
CA VAL A 217 -13.56 9.90 20.67
C VAL A 217 -13.38 8.55 19.96
N LEU A 218 -14.12 7.54 20.40
CA LEU A 218 -14.12 6.19 19.81
C LEU A 218 -15.11 6.04 18.66
N ASP A 219 -15.95 7.03 18.41
CA ASP A 219 -16.86 6.99 17.27
C ASP A 219 -16.08 7.26 15.97
N ARG A 220 -15.99 6.24 15.12
CA ARG A 220 -15.34 6.29 13.81
C ARG A 220 -15.84 7.41 12.91
N THR A 221 -17.10 7.82 13.05
CA THR A 221 -17.70 8.91 12.28
C THR A 221 -17.13 10.28 12.64
N SER A 222 -16.52 10.39 13.82
CA SER A 222 -15.96 11.65 14.34
C SER A 222 -14.48 11.84 14.02
N ILE A 223 -13.74 10.75 13.72
CA ILE A 223 -12.32 10.79 13.37
C ILE A 223 -12.18 10.50 11.87
N PRO A 224 -11.63 11.44 11.07
CA PRO A 224 -11.46 11.18 9.65
C PRO A 224 -10.44 10.06 9.41
N THR A 225 -10.79 9.09 8.58
CA THR A 225 -9.85 8.07 8.11
C THR A 225 -9.01 8.64 6.97
N ILE A 226 -7.72 8.71 7.16
CA ILE A 226 -6.76 9.23 6.18
C ILE A 226 -5.69 8.17 5.96
N SER A 227 -5.52 7.76 4.72
CA SER A 227 -4.42 6.90 4.29
C SER A 227 -3.23 7.73 3.85
N ILE A 228 -2.05 7.14 3.91
CA ILE A 228 -0.86 7.63 3.22
C ILE A 228 -0.57 6.73 2.03
N ALA A 229 -0.40 7.34 0.87
CA ALA A 229 0.01 6.68 -0.35
C ALA A 229 1.39 7.18 -0.77
N LEU A 230 2.23 6.29 -1.25
CA LEU A 230 3.56 6.66 -1.71
C LEU A 230 4.09 5.68 -2.74
N VAL A 231 4.99 6.18 -3.58
CA VAL A 231 5.70 5.41 -4.58
C VAL A 231 7.20 5.60 -4.40
N TYR A 232 7.92 4.51 -4.23
CA TYR A 232 9.38 4.47 -4.25
C TYR A 232 9.90 3.84 -5.52
N ARG A 233 11.13 4.22 -5.90
CA ARG A 233 11.99 3.46 -6.81
C ARG A 233 13.19 2.93 -6.05
N LYS A 234 13.42 1.61 -6.10
CA LYS A 234 14.62 0.97 -5.55
C LYS A 234 15.80 1.21 -6.50
N VAL A 235 16.60 2.26 -6.25
CA VAL A 235 17.68 2.67 -7.16
C VAL A 235 18.97 1.89 -6.96
N LYS A 236 19.17 1.27 -5.78
CA LYS A 236 20.37 0.49 -5.46
C LYS A 236 20.02 -0.90 -4.97
N GLU A 237 20.90 -1.86 -5.21
CA GLU A 237 20.87 -3.17 -4.59
C GLU A 237 21.75 -3.13 -3.35
N VAL A 238 21.13 -2.95 -2.20
CA VAL A 238 21.77 -2.89 -0.88
C VAL A 238 21.02 -3.78 0.10
N PRO A 239 21.63 -4.28 1.16
CA PRO A 239 20.89 -4.95 2.23
C PRO A 239 19.82 -4.01 2.82
N PHE A 240 18.67 -4.60 3.21
CA PHE A 240 17.63 -3.83 3.87
C PHE A 240 18.09 -3.32 5.23
N MET A 241 17.98 -2.01 5.43
CA MET A 241 18.25 -1.35 6.71
C MET A 241 16.91 -1.14 7.43
N GLY A 242 16.64 -1.91 8.45
CA GLY A 242 15.38 -1.85 9.20
C GLY A 242 15.50 -1.26 10.60
N THR A 243 16.73 -1.12 11.12
CA THR A 243 16.99 -0.50 12.42
C THR A 243 17.10 1.01 12.27
N VAL A 244 15.96 1.65 12.02
CA VAL A 244 15.86 3.09 11.81
C VAL A 244 15.33 3.72 13.08
N GLU A 245 16.06 4.68 13.62
CA GLU A 245 15.62 5.51 14.73
C GLU A 245 15.64 6.97 14.31
N THR A 246 14.53 7.69 14.53
CA THR A 246 14.48 9.13 14.30
C THR A 246 14.82 9.87 15.58
N SER A 247 15.86 10.72 15.54
CA SER A 247 16.22 11.61 16.64
C SER A 247 16.08 13.06 16.22
N THR A 248 15.50 13.89 17.10
CA THR A 248 15.50 15.33 16.95
C THR A 248 16.81 15.95 17.45
N SER A 249 17.71 15.14 18.04
CA SER A 249 18.95 15.57 18.71
C SER A 249 20.16 14.81 18.19
N VAL A 250 20.38 14.79 16.88
CA VAL A 250 21.47 14.04 16.21
C VAL A 250 22.85 14.36 16.78
N GLY A 251 23.07 15.56 17.34
CA GLY A 251 24.33 15.95 17.99
C GLY A 251 24.58 15.32 19.36
N ALA A 252 23.64 14.56 19.91
CA ALA A 252 23.73 13.94 21.24
C ALA A 252 23.91 12.41 21.18
N LEU A 253 24.01 11.81 19.98
CA LEU A 253 24.19 10.37 19.85
C LEU A 253 25.63 9.96 20.23
N PRO A 254 25.81 8.87 20.99
CA PRO A 254 27.11 8.27 21.22
C PRO A 254 27.80 7.91 19.90
N SER A 255 29.12 8.04 19.88
CA SER A 255 29.93 7.86 18.64
C SER A 255 29.84 6.44 18.04
N ASP A 256 29.60 5.44 18.85
CA ASP A 256 29.38 4.05 18.46
C ASP A 256 28.01 3.85 17.76
N LEU A 257 26.99 4.61 18.16
CA LEU A 257 25.71 4.63 17.48
C LEU A 257 25.75 5.44 16.17
N LEU A 258 26.52 6.51 16.09
CA LEU A 258 26.68 7.29 14.86
C LEU A 258 27.20 6.44 13.70
N SER A 259 28.09 5.48 13.98
CA SER A 259 28.62 4.57 12.95
C SER A 259 27.57 3.56 12.43
N THR A 260 26.49 3.34 13.18
CA THR A 260 25.38 2.44 12.77
C THR A 260 24.42 3.13 11.81
N TYR A 261 24.38 4.49 11.84
CA TYR A 261 23.47 5.32 11.05
C TYR A 261 24.19 6.11 9.93
N SER A 262 25.49 5.91 9.73
CA SER A 262 26.32 6.51 8.65
C SER A 262 26.53 5.51 7.45
#